data_76220ef8a0d24997c195996f43dbd2f1
#
_entry.id   76220ef8a0d24997c195996f43dbd2f1
#
_cell.length_a   1.000
_cell.length_b   1.000
_cell.length_c   1.000
_cell.angle_alpha   90.00
_cell.angle_beta   90.00
_cell.angle_gamma   90.00
#
_symmetry.space_group_name_H-M   'P 1'
#
loop_
_entity.id
_entity.type
_entity.pdbx_description
1 polymer ?
#
loop_
_entity_poly.entity_id
_entity_poly.type
_entity_poly.pdbx_seq_one_letter_code
_entity_poly.pdbx_strand_id
1 'polypeptide(L)'
;MDQKRIIDEFKELVSIEVHSRDERAIADVLKEKLTALGLTVTEDKAGEALGGNTGNLYAQLPGSTDGEPVLFSAHMDRVGNHGHIVPLVKEEEGKIVSDGTSILAGDDIGGVAAILAMLREVKEKQIPHGPIEVAFSVCEETGVEGSRQYDFSKFRSKSAFVYDASGKAGTIVLAAPSKGRVTICVHGVTAHAGNEPEKGLNALKVAADLIMQLPDGRLSPVSTANFSIIEAGSATNVVCDLVTITGEQRSRDAKEYQQISADIQAAADRISEKYHTKIEVELHTLYHAFKLEETARPCVLAKEAAEAVGAAPFFKEGGGGMDANHFNEHGIAAVGIGTGNFKCHTSEEYQVIDDLVKCAKQAVEIVKLAAGK
;
A
#
# COMPACT_ATOMS: atom_id res chain seq x y z
N MET A 1 7.02 -2.66 27.83
CA MET A 1 7.35 -3.22 26.48
C MET A 1 8.85 -3.19 26.32
N ASP A 2 9.44 -4.28 25.88
CA ASP A 2 10.90 -4.44 25.75
C ASP A 2 11.35 -3.95 24.35
N GLN A 3 12.06 -2.82 24.30
CA GLN A 3 12.58 -2.21 23.09
C GLN A 3 13.54 -3.13 22.32
N LYS A 4 14.44 -3.82 23.04
CA LYS A 4 15.41 -4.72 22.40
C LYS A 4 14.70 -5.84 21.64
N ARG A 5 13.66 -6.42 22.24
CA ARG A 5 12.88 -7.49 21.62
C ARG A 5 12.16 -7.03 20.35
N ILE A 6 11.66 -5.77 20.31
CA ILE A 6 11.04 -5.19 19.11
C ILE A 6 12.07 -5.01 18.01
N ILE A 7 13.26 -4.50 18.35
CA ILE A 7 14.35 -4.32 17.38
C ILE A 7 14.82 -5.67 16.82
N ASP A 8 15.01 -6.66 17.69
CA ASP A 8 15.46 -8.00 17.27
C ASP A 8 14.42 -8.66 16.34
N GLU A 9 13.11 -8.53 16.65
CA GLU A 9 12.02 -9.05 15.81
C GLU A 9 11.92 -8.30 14.46
N PHE A 10 12.02 -6.97 14.47
CA PHE A 10 12.09 -6.19 13.23
C PHE A 10 13.26 -6.64 12.35
N LYS A 11 14.45 -6.81 12.92
CA LYS A 11 15.64 -7.27 12.19
C LYS A 11 15.47 -8.68 11.63
N GLU A 12 14.88 -9.59 12.39
CA GLU A 12 14.56 -10.94 11.94
C GLU A 12 13.67 -10.89 10.69
N LEU A 13 12.58 -10.12 10.75
CA LEU A 13 11.58 -10.08 9.70
C LEU A 13 12.07 -9.39 8.42
N VAL A 14 12.78 -8.27 8.51
CA VAL A 14 13.33 -7.61 7.30
C VAL A 14 14.41 -8.45 6.61
N SER A 15 15.07 -9.37 7.33
CA SER A 15 16.08 -10.25 6.75
C SER A 15 15.49 -11.41 5.95
N ILE A 16 14.19 -11.67 6.04
CA ILE A 16 13.52 -12.70 5.23
C ILE A 16 13.44 -12.21 3.79
N GLU A 17 13.86 -13.02 2.83
CA GLU A 17 13.74 -12.68 1.41
C GLU A 17 12.28 -12.75 0.98
N VAL A 18 11.75 -11.60 0.53
CA VAL A 18 10.34 -11.41 0.16
C VAL A 18 10.26 -10.37 -0.96
N HIS A 19 9.30 -10.53 -1.84
CA HIS A 19 8.79 -9.49 -2.74
C HIS A 19 7.32 -9.77 -3.06
N SER A 20 6.63 -8.81 -3.67
CA SER A 20 5.23 -9.01 -4.07
C SER A 20 5.07 -10.27 -4.92
N ARG A 21 4.10 -11.11 -4.59
CA ARG A 21 3.80 -12.45 -5.13
C ARG A 21 4.74 -13.59 -4.67
N ASP A 22 5.75 -13.29 -3.85
CA ASP A 22 6.65 -14.29 -3.25
C ASP A 22 6.80 -14.04 -1.74
N GLU A 23 5.66 -14.05 -1.02
CA GLU A 23 5.56 -13.76 0.40
C GLU A 23 5.52 -15.03 1.27
N ARG A 24 5.61 -16.23 0.70
CA ARG A 24 5.47 -17.50 1.44
C ARG A 24 6.38 -17.58 2.67
N ALA A 25 7.65 -17.18 2.52
CA ALA A 25 8.63 -17.32 3.59
C ALA A 25 8.24 -16.49 4.84
N ILE A 26 7.83 -15.25 4.64
CA ILE A 26 7.39 -14.40 5.77
C ILE A 26 6.02 -14.82 6.28
N ALA A 27 5.10 -15.23 5.41
CA ALA A 27 3.78 -15.69 5.81
C ALA A 27 3.84 -16.88 6.75
N ASP A 28 4.71 -17.86 6.49
CA ASP A 28 4.87 -19.01 7.36
C ASP A 28 5.44 -18.64 8.74
N VAL A 29 6.42 -17.72 8.79
CA VAL A 29 6.95 -17.18 10.05
C VAL A 29 5.87 -16.42 10.83
N LEU A 30 5.07 -15.60 10.17
CA LEU A 30 4.00 -14.85 10.81
C LEU A 30 2.87 -15.74 11.32
N LYS A 31 2.51 -16.80 10.57
CA LYS A 31 1.54 -17.81 11.02
C LYS A 31 2.02 -18.50 12.30
N GLU A 32 3.30 -18.88 12.37
CA GLU A 32 3.88 -19.47 13.57
C GLU A 32 3.85 -18.50 14.75
N LYS A 33 4.33 -17.26 14.56
CA LYS A 33 4.35 -16.24 15.61
C LYS A 33 2.94 -15.90 16.13
N LEU A 34 1.96 -15.68 15.25
CA LEU A 34 0.57 -15.39 15.63
C LEU A 34 -0.07 -16.56 16.38
N THR A 35 0.15 -17.80 15.91
CA THR A 35 -0.34 -19.01 16.59
C THR A 35 0.29 -19.18 17.97
N ALA A 36 1.59 -18.94 18.12
CA ALA A 36 2.28 -18.97 19.42
C ALA A 36 1.75 -17.89 20.38
N LEU A 37 1.27 -16.76 19.86
CA LEU A 37 0.60 -15.72 20.65
C LEU A 37 -0.85 -16.09 21.04
N GLY A 38 -1.42 -17.16 20.49
CA GLY A 38 -2.73 -17.69 20.84
C GLY A 38 -3.85 -17.27 19.89
N LEU A 39 -3.49 -16.70 18.72
CA LEU A 39 -4.48 -16.37 17.70
C LEU A 39 -4.84 -17.61 16.86
N THR A 40 -6.09 -17.65 16.42
CA THR A 40 -6.52 -18.56 15.35
C THR A 40 -6.18 -17.90 14.01
N VAL A 41 -5.31 -18.53 13.22
CA VAL A 41 -4.81 -17.97 11.95
C VAL A 41 -5.41 -18.73 10.78
N THR A 42 -5.88 -18.01 9.78
CA THR A 42 -6.31 -18.54 8.48
C THR A 42 -5.60 -17.81 7.36
N GLU A 43 -5.32 -18.53 6.28
CA GLU A 43 -4.77 -17.98 5.04
C GLU A 43 -5.85 -18.06 3.96
N ASP A 44 -6.04 -17.01 3.20
CA ASP A 44 -6.99 -16.99 2.08
C ASP A 44 -6.33 -17.45 0.77
N LYS A 45 -7.01 -17.24 -0.35
CA LYS A 45 -6.56 -17.65 -1.68
C LYS A 45 -6.09 -16.49 -2.55
N ALA A 46 -5.71 -15.36 -1.96
CA ALA A 46 -5.26 -14.19 -2.71
C ALA A 46 -4.10 -14.52 -3.66
N GLY A 47 -3.13 -15.33 -3.20
CA GLY A 47 -2.01 -15.74 -4.05
C GLY A 47 -2.44 -16.50 -5.30
N GLU A 48 -3.43 -17.40 -5.21
CA GLU A 48 -3.97 -18.10 -6.39
C GLU A 48 -4.54 -17.10 -7.41
N ALA A 49 -5.26 -16.07 -6.95
CA ALA A 49 -5.88 -15.05 -7.81
C ALA A 49 -4.86 -14.08 -8.42
N LEU A 50 -3.77 -13.80 -7.70
CA LEU A 50 -2.78 -12.77 -8.08
C LEU A 50 -1.52 -13.36 -8.74
N GLY A 51 -1.44 -14.70 -8.86
CA GLY A 51 -0.25 -15.38 -9.37
C GLY A 51 0.92 -15.38 -8.40
N GLY A 52 0.63 -15.34 -7.09
CA GLY A 52 1.58 -15.44 -6.00
C GLY A 52 1.62 -16.82 -5.36
N ASN A 53 2.49 -17.00 -4.36
CA ASN A 53 2.73 -18.28 -3.69
C ASN A 53 2.06 -18.38 -2.31
N THR A 54 1.42 -17.32 -1.81
CA THR A 54 0.69 -17.32 -0.53
C THR A 54 -0.51 -16.37 -0.61
N GLY A 55 -1.49 -16.56 0.28
CA GLY A 55 -2.62 -15.68 0.48
C GLY A 55 -2.41 -14.68 1.61
N ASN A 56 -3.41 -13.81 1.81
CA ASN A 56 -3.46 -12.95 2.97
C ASN A 56 -3.64 -13.77 4.25
N LEU A 57 -3.07 -13.29 5.34
CA LEU A 57 -3.29 -13.88 6.66
C LEU A 57 -4.38 -13.11 7.41
N TYR A 58 -5.35 -13.83 7.92
CA TYR A 58 -6.34 -13.31 8.83
C TYR A 58 -6.25 -14.06 10.16
N ALA A 59 -6.09 -13.33 11.25
CA ALA A 59 -5.92 -13.92 12.57
C ALA A 59 -6.84 -13.26 13.60
N GLN A 60 -7.33 -14.06 14.57
CA GLN A 60 -8.25 -13.62 15.59
C GLN A 60 -7.78 -14.04 16.98
N LEU A 61 -7.82 -13.09 17.92
CA LEU A 61 -7.70 -13.35 19.35
C LEU A 61 -9.07 -13.08 20.01
N PRO A 62 -9.72 -14.07 20.63
CA PRO A 62 -10.97 -13.85 21.34
C PRO A 62 -10.82 -12.82 22.44
N GLY A 63 -11.82 -11.97 22.64
CA GLY A 63 -11.80 -10.97 23.70
C GLY A 63 -11.81 -11.61 25.09
N SER A 64 -11.13 -10.99 26.04
CA SER A 64 -11.24 -11.28 27.46
C SER A 64 -12.35 -10.47 28.15
N THR A 65 -12.93 -9.50 27.43
CA THR A 65 -14.07 -8.67 27.82
C THR A 65 -15.04 -8.48 26.67
N ASP A 66 -16.21 -7.87 26.92
CA ASP A 66 -17.21 -7.50 25.91
C ASP A 66 -16.87 -6.16 25.21
N GLY A 67 -15.59 -5.76 25.18
CA GLY A 67 -15.12 -4.57 24.45
C GLY A 67 -15.34 -4.68 22.95
N GLU A 68 -15.32 -3.54 22.27
CA GLU A 68 -15.48 -3.52 20.81
C GLU A 68 -14.33 -4.26 20.09
N PRO A 69 -14.63 -5.03 19.02
CA PRO A 69 -13.60 -5.63 18.19
C PRO A 69 -12.75 -4.55 17.49
N VAL A 70 -11.44 -4.74 17.41
CA VAL A 70 -10.52 -3.86 16.70
C VAL A 70 -9.65 -4.65 15.73
N LEU A 71 -9.42 -4.09 14.55
CA LEU A 71 -8.59 -4.68 13.49
C LEU A 71 -7.28 -3.92 13.35
N PHE A 72 -6.18 -4.65 13.35
CA PHE A 72 -4.85 -4.16 13.02
C PHE A 72 -4.38 -4.77 11.70
N SER A 73 -3.85 -3.94 10.81
CA SER A 73 -3.39 -4.38 9.49
C SER A 73 -2.02 -3.85 9.14
N ALA A 74 -1.26 -4.63 8.40
CA ALA A 74 0.03 -4.32 7.79
C ALA A 74 0.20 -5.20 6.54
N HIS A 75 1.14 -4.88 5.64
CA HIS A 75 1.41 -5.77 4.52
C HIS A 75 2.70 -6.58 4.69
N MET A 76 2.81 -7.69 3.96
CA MET A 76 3.91 -8.65 4.06
C MET A 76 4.95 -8.49 2.96
N ASP A 77 4.56 -7.97 1.81
CA ASP A 77 5.43 -7.76 0.66
C ASP A 77 6.28 -6.50 0.78
N ARG A 78 7.19 -6.32 -0.16
CA ARG A 78 8.03 -5.12 -0.30
C ARG A 78 8.31 -4.84 -1.78
N VAL A 79 8.67 -3.59 -2.08
CA VAL A 79 9.02 -3.19 -3.45
C VAL A 79 10.28 -3.90 -3.93
N GLY A 80 10.30 -4.30 -5.20
CA GLY A 80 11.45 -4.89 -5.87
C GLY A 80 11.86 -6.25 -5.31
N ASN A 81 12.93 -6.78 -5.83
CA ASN A 81 13.57 -8.02 -5.34
C ASN A 81 15.00 -7.68 -4.91
N HIS A 82 15.19 -7.51 -3.61
CA HIS A 82 16.47 -7.09 -3.02
C HIS A 82 17.23 -8.24 -2.34
N GLY A 83 16.69 -9.49 -2.40
CA GLY A 83 17.28 -10.63 -1.72
C GLY A 83 17.32 -10.44 -0.20
N HIS A 84 18.42 -10.90 0.42
CA HIS A 84 18.62 -10.80 1.85
C HIS A 84 19.02 -9.37 2.26
N ILE A 85 18.22 -8.73 3.11
CA ILE A 85 18.49 -7.40 3.66
C ILE A 85 19.31 -7.53 4.95
N VAL A 86 20.35 -6.71 5.10
CA VAL A 86 21.19 -6.65 6.31
C VAL A 86 20.83 -5.40 7.12
N PRO A 87 20.00 -5.53 8.18
CA PRO A 87 19.61 -4.39 9.00
C PRO A 87 20.72 -4.01 9.99
N LEU A 88 21.09 -2.73 10.02
CA LEU A 88 22.11 -2.15 10.89
C LEU A 88 21.48 -1.17 11.88
N VAL A 89 21.71 -1.39 13.18
CA VAL A 89 21.27 -0.47 14.24
C VAL A 89 22.31 0.64 14.38
N LYS A 90 21.88 1.88 14.18
CA LYS A 90 22.67 3.10 14.42
C LYS A 90 22.24 3.69 15.76
N GLU A 91 22.77 3.17 16.86
CA GLU A 91 22.34 3.51 18.21
C GLU A 91 22.43 5.00 18.52
N GLU A 92 23.54 5.66 18.11
CA GLU A 92 23.75 7.11 18.31
C GLU A 92 22.71 7.96 17.55
N GLU A 93 22.20 7.46 16.41
CA GLU A 93 21.18 8.12 15.62
C GLU A 93 19.75 7.70 15.99
N GLY A 94 19.59 6.67 16.82
CA GLY A 94 18.31 6.10 17.18
C GLY A 94 17.54 5.48 16.00
N LYS A 95 18.26 4.90 15.02
CA LYS A 95 17.71 4.40 13.76
C LYS A 95 18.15 2.99 13.42
N ILE A 96 17.34 2.31 12.60
CA ILE A 96 17.72 1.11 11.87
C ILE A 96 17.77 1.49 10.39
N VAL A 97 18.83 1.05 9.69
CA VAL A 97 19.06 1.28 8.27
C VAL A 97 19.46 -0.04 7.60
N SER A 98 19.42 -0.12 6.27
CA SER A 98 20.10 -1.21 5.54
C SER A 98 21.61 -0.96 5.50
N ASP A 99 22.37 -1.90 4.94
CA ASP A 99 23.80 -1.74 4.68
C ASP A 99 24.09 -0.81 3.49
N GLY A 100 23.06 -0.25 2.85
CA GLY A 100 23.14 0.66 1.71
C GLY A 100 23.10 -0.03 0.35
N THR A 101 23.07 -1.36 0.31
CA THR A 101 22.95 -2.13 -0.96
C THR A 101 21.51 -2.37 -1.38
N SER A 102 20.56 -2.17 -0.47
CA SER A 102 19.13 -2.41 -0.65
C SER A 102 18.28 -1.37 0.08
N ILE A 103 16.96 -1.44 -0.09
CA ILE A 103 16.00 -0.82 0.84
C ILE A 103 16.11 -1.47 2.21
N LEU A 104 15.50 -0.87 3.26
CA LEU A 104 15.39 -1.49 4.58
C LEU A 104 14.18 -2.43 4.69
N ALA A 105 13.12 -2.20 3.91
CA ALA A 105 11.80 -2.84 4.05
C ALA A 105 11.14 -2.57 5.42
N GLY A 106 11.39 -1.39 5.99
CA GLY A 106 10.65 -0.87 7.13
C GLY A 106 9.18 -0.65 6.79
N ASP A 107 8.91 -0.41 5.53
CA ASP A 107 7.63 -0.44 4.83
C ASP A 107 7.38 -1.88 4.32
N ASP A 108 6.52 -2.72 4.96
CA ASP A 108 5.75 -2.39 6.16
C ASP A 108 6.09 -3.33 7.35
N ILE A 109 7.31 -3.83 7.39
CA ILE A 109 7.76 -4.68 8.51
C ILE A 109 7.73 -3.92 9.85
N GLY A 110 7.81 -2.58 9.80
CA GLY A 110 7.60 -1.73 10.99
C GLY A 110 6.22 -1.92 11.60
N GLY A 111 5.19 -1.92 10.77
CA GLY A 111 3.81 -2.18 11.17
C GLY A 111 3.62 -3.60 11.68
N VAL A 112 4.13 -4.60 10.96
CA VAL A 112 4.09 -6.01 11.39
C VAL A 112 4.73 -6.18 12.77
N ALA A 113 5.94 -5.65 12.99
CA ALA A 113 6.66 -5.76 14.27
C ALA A 113 5.91 -5.05 15.42
N ALA A 114 5.32 -3.88 15.14
CA ALA A 114 4.51 -3.16 16.13
C ALA A 114 3.27 -3.95 16.55
N ILE A 115 2.56 -4.58 15.60
CA ILE A 115 1.38 -5.42 15.86
C ILE A 115 1.76 -6.66 16.67
N LEU A 116 2.83 -7.36 16.30
CA LEU A 116 3.33 -8.53 17.05
C LEU A 116 3.74 -8.15 18.48
N ALA A 117 4.41 -7.01 18.66
CA ALA A 117 4.80 -6.52 19.97
C ALA A 117 3.58 -6.16 20.82
N MET A 118 2.55 -5.57 20.25
CA MET A 118 1.27 -5.28 20.91
C MET A 118 0.61 -6.57 21.39
N LEU A 119 0.44 -7.57 20.53
CA LEU A 119 -0.17 -8.85 20.87
C LEU A 119 0.56 -9.55 22.02
N ARG A 120 1.89 -9.52 21.98
CA ARG A 120 2.75 -10.07 23.02
C ARG A 120 2.55 -9.37 24.36
N GLU A 121 2.51 -8.04 24.36
CA GLU A 121 2.28 -7.24 25.56
C GLU A 121 0.90 -7.51 26.16
N VAL A 122 -0.14 -7.60 25.31
CA VAL A 122 -1.51 -7.97 25.70
C VAL A 122 -1.54 -9.32 26.40
N LYS A 123 -0.89 -10.33 25.80
CA LYS A 123 -0.83 -11.69 26.34
C LYS A 123 -0.02 -11.78 27.64
N GLU A 124 1.20 -11.28 27.66
CA GLU A 124 2.13 -11.40 28.80
C GLU A 124 1.64 -10.63 30.03
N LYS A 125 1.01 -9.47 29.83
CA LYS A 125 0.45 -8.66 30.92
C LYS A 125 -1.03 -8.90 31.19
N GLN A 126 -1.64 -9.83 30.49
CA GLN A 126 -3.06 -10.15 30.64
C GLN A 126 -3.95 -8.89 30.55
N ILE A 127 -3.66 -8.01 29.58
CA ILE A 127 -4.39 -6.77 29.40
C ILE A 127 -5.83 -7.09 28.99
N PRO A 128 -6.85 -6.60 29.73
CA PRO A 128 -8.25 -6.79 29.32
C PRO A 128 -8.53 -6.15 27.97
N HIS A 129 -9.17 -6.90 27.06
CA HIS A 129 -9.42 -6.47 25.70
C HIS A 129 -10.70 -7.08 25.12
N GLY A 130 -11.33 -6.38 24.18
CA GLY A 130 -12.31 -6.96 23.26
C GLY A 130 -11.64 -7.90 22.26
N PRO A 131 -12.38 -8.47 21.31
CA PRO A 131 -11.78 -9.26 20.22
C PRO A 131 -10.74 -8.45 19.44
N ILE A 132 -9.57 -9.04 19.17
CA ILE A 132 -8.53 -8.43 18.34
C ILE A 132 -8.45 -9.23 17.03
N GLU A 133 -8.53 -8.53 15.92
CA GLU A 133 -8.36 -9.06 14.58
C GLU A 133 -7.06 -8.52 13.98
N VAL A 134 -6.36 -9.37 13.25
CA VAL A 134 -5.14 -9.01 12.52
C VAL A 134 -5.29 -9.43 11.06
N ALA A 135 -4.94 -8.54 10.15
CA ALA A 135 -4.93 -8.78 8.73
C ALA A 135 -3.55 -8.43 8.18
N PHE A 136 -2.81 -9.42 7.68
CA PHE A 136 -1.57 -9.19 6.96
C PHE A 136 -1.78 -9.50 5.48
N SER A 137 -1.66 -8.50 4.62
CA SER A 137 -1.92 -8.60 3.19
C SER A 137 -0.68 -8.98 2.40
N VAL A 138 -0.90 -9.56 1.23
CA VAL A 138 0.08 -9.75 0.16
C VAL A 138 -0.09 -8.67 -0.90
N CYS A 139 0.93 -8.44 -1.75
CA CYS A 139 0.82 -7.62 -2.97
C CYS A 139 0.23 -6.21 -2.73
N GLU A 140 0.54 -5.57 -1.61
CA GLU A 140 0.15 -4.17 -1.38
C GLU A 140 0.89 -3.27 -2.37
N GLU A 141 2.18 -3.45 -2.51
CA GLU A 141 3.10 -2.63 -3.29
C GLU A 141 2.84 -2.67 -4.82
N THR A 142 2.07 -3.65 -5.28
CA THR A 142 1.63 -3.74 -6.68
C THR A 142 0.32 -3.01 -6.96
N GLY A 143 -0.22 -2.32 -5.95
CA GLY A 143 -1.44 -1.50 -6.06
C GLY A 143 -2.56 -1.96 -5.15
N VAL A 144 -2.23 -2.37 -3.92
CA VAL A 144 -3.19 -2.77 -2.88
C VAL A 144 -4.03 -3.98 -3.34
N GLU A 145 -3.40 -4.88 -4.14
CA GLU A 145 -4.12 -5.98 -4.80
C GLU A 145 -4.55 -7.07 -3.81
N GLY A 146 -3.74 -7.31 -2.76
CA GLY A 146 -3.98 -8.37 -1.79
C GLY A 146 -5.21 -8.13 -0.94
N SER A 147 -5.32 -6.98 -0.31
CA SER A 147 -6.45 -6.67 0.57
C SER A 147 -7.78 -6.59 -0.17
N ARG A 148 -7.77 -6.36 -1.50
CA ARG A 148 -8.95 -6.46 -2.35
C ARG A 148 -9.56 -7.87 -2.35
N GLN A 149 -8.75 -8.89 -2.07
CA GLN A 149 -9.17 -10.31 -2.09
C GLN A 149 -9.77 -10.77 -0.75
N TYR A 150 -9.74 -9.96 0.31
CA TYR A 150 -10.32 -10.35 1.58
C TYR A 150 -11.81 -10.68 1.48
N ASP A 151 -12.22 -11.72 2.17
CA ASP A 151 -13.63 -11.95 2.48
C ASP A 151 -14.03 -11.03 3.65
N PHE A 152 -14.47 -9.81 3.32
CA PHE A 152 -14.83 -8.79 4.31
C PHE A 152 -15.96 -9.20 5.26
N SER A 153 -16.75 -10.23 4.92
CA SER A 153 -17.80 -10.76 5.80
C SER A 153 -17.25 -11.44 7.05
N LYS A 154 -15.97 -11.81 7.06
CA LYS A 154 -15.31 -12.44 8.19
C LYS A 154 -14.88 -11.44 9.28
N PHE A 155 -14.71 -10.17 8.92
CA PHE A 155 -14.31 -9.14 9.87
C PHE A 155 -15.49 -8.71 10.74
N ARG A 156 -15.29 -8.73 12.04
CA ARG A 156 -16.26 -8.28 13.05
C ARG A 156 -16.03 -6.82 13.44
N SER A 157 -14.80 -6.37 13.33
CA SER A 157 -14.37 -5.01 13.65
C SER A 157 -15.06 -3.98 12.75
N LYS A 158 -15.38 -2.83 13.35
CA LYS A 158 -15.87 -1.64 12.65
C LYS A 158 -14.84 -0.53 12.59
N SER A 159 -13.75 -0.69 13.35
CA SER A 159 -12.60 0.20 13.37
C SER A 159 -11.34 -0.57 13.01
N ALA A 160 -10.55 -0.06 12.07
CA ALA A 160 -9.29 -0.66 11.64
C ALA A 160 -8.13 0.36 11.70
N PHE A 161 -6.95 -0.16 12.01
CA PHE A 161 -5.70 0.58 12.13
C PHE A 161 -4.66 -0.06 11.22
N VAL A 162 -4.36 0.59 10.10
CA VAL A 162 -3.41 0.12 9.08
C VAL A 162 -2.05 0.75 9.38
N TYR A 163 -1.11 -0.05 9.81
CA TYR A 163 0.22 0.37 10.25
C TYR A 163 1.19 0.49 9.08
N ASP A 164 0.81 1.27 8.07
CA ASP A 164 1.45 1.40 6.76
C ASP A 164 1.58 2.89 6.35
N ALA A 165 1.69 3.79 7.29
CA ALA A 165 1.87 5.19 6.94
C ALA A 165 3.29 5.64 7.26
N SER A 166 3.95 6.28 6.28
CA SER A 166 5.20 6.99 6.53
C SER A 166 5.01 8.15 7.48
N GLY A 167 5.94 8.33 8.42
CA GLY A 167 5.94 9.43 9.36
C GLY A 167 6.11 8.98 10.81
N LYS A 168 6.22 9.96 11.71
CA LYS A 168 6.43 9.71 13.13
C LYS A 168 5.26 8.99 13.78
N ALA A 169 5.51 8.33 14.90
CA ALA A 169 4.44 7.89 15.80
C ALA A 169 3.47 9.05 16.11
N GLY A 170 2.16 8.77 16.09
CA GLY A 170 1.11 9.78 16.21
C GLY A 170 0.61 10.34 14.86
N THR A 171 1.25 10.03 13.72
CA THR A 171 0.69 10.32 12.41
C THR A 171 -0.54 9.45 12.17
N ILE A 172 -1.67 10.07 11.77
CA ILE A 172 -2.95 9.42 11.50
C ILE A 172 -3.40 9.84 10.11
N VAL A 173 -3.42 8.91 9.16
CA VAL A 173 -3.88 9.14 7.78
C VAL A 173 -5.37 8.85 7.72
N LEU A 174 -6.18 9.90 7.56
CA LEU A 174 -7.65 9.81 7.54
C LEU A 174 -8.27 9.87 6.15
N ALA A 175 -7.45 10.06 5.11
CA ALA A 175 -7.89 10.09 3.73
C ALA A 175 -6.80 9.60 2.79
N ALA A 176 -7.19 8.84 1.76
CA ALA A 176 -6.30 8.39 0.69
C ALA A 176 -7.01 8.49 -0.68
N PRO A 177 -6.26 8.59 -1.80
CA PRO A 177 -6.86 8.76 -3.12
C PRO A 177 -7.45 7.46 -3.69
N SER A 178 -8.31 7.60 -4.70
CA SER A 178 -8.50 6.57 -5.72
C SER A 178 -7.24 6.48 -6.58
N LYS A 179 -6.92 5.28 -7.06
CA LYS A 179 -5.89 5.05 -8.07
C LYS A 179 -6.46 4.26 -9.24
N GLY A 180 -6.17 4.72 -10.45
CA GLY A 180 -6.47 4.00 -11.70
C GLY A 180 -5.20 3.75 -12.48
N ARG A 181 -5.05 2.53 -13.02
CA ARG A 181 -4.09 2.22 -14.07
C ARG A 181 -4.69 2.60 -15.41
N VAL A 182 -3.90 3.23 -16.25
CA VAL A 182 -4.28 3.63 -17.60
C VAL A 182 -3.38 2.91 -18.59
N THR A 183 -3.97 2.18 -19.54
CA THR A 183 -3.26 1.58 -20.66
C THR A 183 -3.82 2.12 -21.95
N ILE A 184 -2.98 2.68 -22.83
CA ILE A 184 -3.38 3.25 -24.10
C ILE A 184 -2.63 2.54 -25.22
N CYS A 185 -3.38 1.89 -26.13
CA CYS A 185 -2.83 1.24 -27.31
C CYS A 185 -3.07 2.12 -28.54
N VAL A 186 -1.99 2.62 -29.16
CA VAL A 186 -2.02 3.43 -30.36
C VAL A 186 -1.67 2.56 -31.56
N HIS A 187 -2.60 2.40 -32.50
CA HIS A 187 -2.40 1.60 -33.70
C HIS A 187 -1.86 2.45 -34.84
N GLY A 188 -0.98 1.88 -35.64
CA GLY A 188 -0.44 2.43 -36.87
C GLY A 188 -0.64 1.46 -38.01
N VAL A 189 0.18 1.63 -39.07
CA VAL A 189 0.20 0.74 -40.24
C VAL A 189 1.66 0.45 -40.58
N THR A 190 2.02 -0.83 -40.69
CA THR A 190 3.36 -1.25 -41.08
C THR A 190 3.65 -0.88 -42.55
N ALA A 191 4.90 -0.54 -42.82
CA ALA A 191 5.45 -0.41 -44.15
C ALA A 191 6.96 -0.61 -44.14
N HIS A 192 7.58 -0.88 -45.31
CA HIS A 192 9.03 -0.92 -45.40
C HIS A 192 9.59 0.50 -45.36
N ALA A 193 10.34 0.83 -44.31
CA ALA A 193 10.78 2.20 -44.02
C ALA A 193 11.62 2.85 -45.10
N GLY A 194 12.32 2.07 -45.95
CA GLY A 194 13.15 2.57 -47.01
C GLY A 194 12.49 2.56 -48.41
N ASN A 195 11.51 1.68 -48.65
CA ASN A 195 10.91 1.50 -49.96
C ASN A 195 9.58 2.20 -50.14
N GLU A 196 8.69 2.10 -49.09
CA GLU A 196 7.30 2.55 -49.21
C GLU A 196 6.82 3.15 -47.87
N PRO A 197 7.59 4.06 -47.23
CA PRO A 197 7.19 4.60 -45.90
C PRO A 197 5.87 5.35 -45.94
N GLU A 198 5.47 5.90 -47.09
CA GLU A 198 4.22 6.62 -47.30
C GLU A 198 2.97 5.73 -47.24
N LYS A 199 3.12 4.40 -47.35
CA LYS A 199 2.04 3.43 -47.14
C LYS A 199 1.80 3.10 -45.69
N GLY A 200 2.72 3.50 -44.81
CA GLY A 200 2.65 3.26 -43.36
C GLY A 200 2.08 4.44 -42.58
N LEU A 201 1.60 4.15 -41.37
CA LEU A 201 1.31 5.14 -40.34
C LEU A 201 2.16 4.82 -39.10
N ASN A 202 3.08 5.71 -38.78
CA ASN A 202 3.99 5.49 -37.65
C ASN A 202 3.29 5.78 -36.31
N ALA A 203 2.92 4.72 -35.60
CA ALA A 203 2.28 4.79 -34.29
C ALA A 203 3.09 5.57 -33.25
N LEU A 204 4.43 5.58 -33.31
CA LEU A 204 5.27 6.38 -32.40
C LEU A 204 5.04 7.89 -32.56
N LYS A 205 4.85 8.37 -33.82
CA LYS A 205 4.54 9.80 -34.04
C LYS A 205 3.14 10.16 -33.53
N VAL A 206 2.18 9.27 -33.74
CA VAL A 206 0.82 9.43 -33.23
C VAL A 206 0.82 9.45 -31.69
N ALA A 207 1.53 8.50 -31.07
CA ALA A 207 1.68 8.42 -29.61
C ALA A 207 2.38 9.65 -29.01
N ALA A 208 3.40 10.19 -29.71
CA ALA A 208 4.08 11.42 -29.26
C ALA A 208 3.12 12.61 -29.22
N ASP A 209 2.25 12.75 -30.22
CA ASP A 209 1.25 13.82 -30.24
C ASP A 209 0.17 13.61 -29.16
N LEU A 210 -0.20 12.38 -28.89
CA LEU A 210 -1.13 12.03 -27.83
C LEU A 210 -0.54 12.36 -26.44
N ILE A 211 0.69 11.93 -26.15
CA ILE A 211 1.35 12.15 -24.86
C ILE A 211 1.39 13.65 -24.52
N MET A 212 1.64 14.51 -25.49
CA MET A 212 1.66 15.97 -25.27
C MET A 212 0.28 16.57 -24.91
N GLN A 213 -0.81 15.81 -25.05
CA GLN A 213 -2.17 16.22 -24.76
C GLN A 213 -2.78 15.52 -23.55
N LEU A 214 -2.10 14.47 -23.05
CA LEU A 214 -2.55 13.78 -21.81
C LEU A 214 -2.34 14.69 -20.60
N PRO A 215 -3.24 14.60 -19.59
CA PRO A 215 -2.98 15.25 -18.30
C PRO A 215 -1.76 14.62 -17.65
N ASP A 216 -0.84 15.43 -17.11
CA ASP A 216 0.40 14.95 -16.48
C ASP A 216 0.79 15.75 -15.24
N GLY A 217 1.45 15.11 -14.29
CA GLY A 217 1.96 15.71 -13.06
C GLY A 217 0.86 16.06 -12.05
N ARG A 218 1.03 17.20 -11.37
CA ARG A 218 0.07 17.72 -10.37
C ARG A 218 -1.04 18.50 -11.08
N LEU A 219 -2.25 17.94 -11.09
CA LEU A 219 -3.41 18.53 -11.76
C LEU A 219 -4.21 19.46 -10.82
N SER A 220 -4.24 19.11 -9.53
CA SER A 220 -4.86 19.90 -8.46
C SER A 220 -4.19 19.58 -7.12
N PRO A 221 -4.56 20.24 -6.00
CA PRO A 221 -4.06 19.87 -4.67
C PRO A 221 -4.36 18.42 -4.27
N VAL A 222 -5.34 17.77 -4.93
CA VAL A 222 -5.81 16.42 -4.58
C VAL A 222 -5.66 15.41 -5.70
N SER A 223 -5.19 15.83 -6.90
CA SER A 223 -5.16 14.99 -8.09
C SER A 223 -3.81 15.00 -8.80
N THR A 224 -3.43 13.85 -9.34
CA THR A 224 -2.23 13.64 -10.16
C THR A 224 -2.51 12.67 -11.31
N ALA A 225 -1.74 12.77 -12.40
CA ALA A 225 -1.61 11.76 -13.42
C ALA A 225 -0.14 11.61 -13.81
N ASN A 226 0.25 10.42 -14.27
CA ASN A 226 1.61 10.16 -14.71
C ASN A 226 1.62 9.06 -15.77
N PHE A 227 2.31 9.30 -16.89
CA PHE A 227 2.50 8.34 -17.99
C PHE A 227 3.99 8.10 -18.17
N SER A 228 4.51 7.01 -17.60
CA SER A 228 5.94 6.78 -17.43
C SER A 228 6.49 5.58 -18.21
N ILE A 229 5.63 4.75 -18.78
CA ILE A 229 6.05 3.56 -19.53
C ILE A 229 5.53 3.66 -20.94
N ILE A 230 6.42 3.41 -21.91
CA ILE A 230 6.09 3.29 -23.33
C ILE A 230 6.83 2.09 -23.93
N GLU A 231 6.07 1.24 -24.62
CA GLU A 231 6.59 0.09 -25.35
C GLU A 231 6.22 0.22 -26.81
N ALA A 232 7.20 0.10 -27.72
CA ALA A 232 6.98 0.36 -29.13
C ALA A 232 8.01 -0.30 -30.04
N GLY A 233 7.56 -0.66 -31.25
CA GLY A 233 8.40 -1.06 -32.37
C GLY A 233 9.07 -2.42 -32.22
N SER A 234 9.54 -2.96 -33.31
CA SER A 234 10.22 -4.28 -33.39
C SER A 234 11.53 -4.23 -34.19
N ALA A 235 11.62 -3.38 -35.25
CA ALA A 235 12.78 -3.28 -36.10
C ALA A 235 12.89 -1.88 -36.75
N THR A 236 14.12 -1.43 -36.99
CA THR A 236 14.39 -0.07 -37.52
C THR A 236 13.97 0.12 -38.97
N ASN A 237 13.85 -0.96 -39.76
CA ASN A 237 13.43 -0.94 -41.17
C ASN A 237 11.93 -1.16 -41.41
N VAL A 238 11.13 -1.20 -40.29
CA VAL A 238 9.67 -1.34 -40.31
C VAL A 238 9.05 -0.11 -39.67
N VAL A 239 8.05 0.50 -40.32
CA VAL A 239 7.23 1.56 -39.70
C VAL A 239 6.46 0.97 -38.51
N CYS A 240 6.61 1.60 -37.35
CA CYS A 240 6.00 1.13 -36.12
C CYS A 240 4.47 1.16 -36.21
N ASP A 241 3.82 0.03 -35.92
CA ASP A 241 2.37 -0.17 -36.04
C ASP A 241 1.64 -0.29 -34.71
N LEU A 242 2.37 -0.37 -33.60
CA LEU A 242 1.78 -0.44 -32.28
C LEU A 242 2.65 0.27 -31.24
N VAL A 243 2.01 1.08 -30.41
CA VAL A 243 2.60 1.67 -29.20
C VAL A 243 1.66 1.43 -28.04
N THR A 244 2.20 0.92 -26.95
CA THR A 244 1.49 0.82 -25.65
C THR A 244 2.06 1.86 -24.70
N ILE A 245 1.19 2.71 -24.16
CA ILE A 245 1.51 3.70 -23.12
C ILE A 245 0.84 3.26 -21.82
N THR A 246 1.61 3.14 -20.74
CA THR A 246 1.06 2.81 -19.43
C THR A 246 1.32 3.94 -18.44
N GLY A 247 0.28 4.27 -17.66
CA GLY A 247 0.31 5.33 -16.68
C GLY A 247 -0.66 5.09 -15.54
N GLU A 248 -0.80 6.08 -14.70
CA GLU A 248 -1.75 6.08 -13.59
C GLU A 248 -2.40 7.44 -13.40
N GLN A 249 -3.57 7.43 -12.77
CA GLN A 249 -4.23 8.63 -12.27
C GLN A 249 -4.61 8.43 -10.80
N ARG A 250 -4.56 9.52 -10.02
CA ARG A 250 -4.97 9.51 -8.61
C ARG A 250 -5.80 10.75 -8.29
N SER A 251 -6.80 10.60 -7.45
CA SER A 251 -7.51 11.73 -6.85
C SER A 251 -8.18 11.35 -5.53
N ARG A 252 -8.18 12.29 -4.57
CA ARG A 252 -9.00 12.21 -3.35
C ARG A 252 -10.43 12.74 -3.58
N ASP A 253 -10.70 13.38 -4.73
CA ASP A 253 -12.02 13.81 -5.15
C ASP A 253 -12.56 12.92 -6.27
N ALA A 254 -13.73 12.32 -6.06
CA ALA A 254 -14.30 11.38 -7.01
C ALA A 254 -14.71 12.03 -8.34
N LYS A 255 -15.09 13.32 -8.33
CA LYS A 255 -15.45 14.06 -9.55
C LYS A 255 -14.21 14.39 -10.36
N GLU A 256 -13.14 14.87 -9.70
CA GLU A 256 -11.87 15.11 -10.36
C GLU A 256 -11.29 13.80 -10.93
N TYR A 257 -11.40 12.68 -10.20
CA TYR A 257 -10.97 11.37 -10.71
C TYR A 257 -11.68 10.99 -12.00
N GLN A 258 -13.00 11.15 -12.05
CA GLN A 258 -13.80 10.91 -13.26
C GLN A 258 -13.47 11.89 -14.38
N GLN A 259 -13.21 13.16 -14.05
CA GLN A 259 -12.84 14.18 -15.03
C GLN A 259 -11.50 13.84 -15.69
N ILE A 260 -10.49 13.43 -14.92
CA ILE A 260 -9.19 12.99 -15.47
C ILE A 260 -9.39 11.83 -16.45
N SER A 261 -10.20 10.83 -16.09
CA SER A 261 -10.54 9.72 -16.98
C SER A 261 -11.17 10.20 -18.29
N ALA A 262 -12.10 11.15 -18.20
CA ALA A 262 -12.76 11.75 -19.36
C ALA A 262 -11.77 12.55 -20.23
N ASP A 263 -10.86 13.30 -19.61
CA ASP A 263 -9.85 14.09 -20.32
C ASP A 263 -8.87 13.19 -21.09
N ILE A 264 -8.46 12.07 -20.50
CA ILE A 264 -7.61 11.05 -21.15
C ILE A 264 -8.33 10.48 -22.37
N GLN A 265 -9.59 10.07 -22.23
CA GLN A 265 -10.39 9.54 -23.32
C GLN A 265 -10.59 10.58 -24.43
N ALA A 266 -10.93 11.82 -24.07
CA ALA A 266 -11.11 12.90 -25.04
C ALA A 266 -9.81 13.24 -25.81
N ALA A 267 -8.64 13.14 -25.17
CA ALA A 267 -7.35 13.28 -25.84
C ALA A 267 -7.14 12.16 -26.86
N ALA A 268 -7.41 10.92 -26.48
CA ALA A 268 -7.30 9.76 -27.36
C ALA A 268 -8.25 9.88 -28.57
N ASP A 269 -9.49 10.30 -28.35
CA ASP A 269 -10.49 10.47 -29.41
C ASP A 269 -10.06 11.54 -30.42
N ARG A 270 -9.58 12.70 -29.95
CA ARG A 270 -9.08 13.78 -30.84
C ARG A 270 -7.90 13.32 -31.71
N ILE A 271 -6.98 12.57 -31.13
CA ILE A 271 -5.81 12.07 -31.87
C ILE A 271 -6.20 10.94 -32.84
N SER A 272 -7.11 10.06 -32.43
CA SER A 272 -7.70 9.02 -33.27
C SER A 272 -8.34 9.63 -34.53
N GLU A 273 -9.14 10.68 -34.37
CA GLU A 273 -9.76 11.42 -35.48
C GLU A 273 -8.73 12.11 -36.35
N LYS A 274 -7.74 12.79 -35.77
CA LYS A 274 -6.69 13.53 -36.50
C LYS A 274 -5.86 12.63 -37.40
N TYR A 275 -5.52 11.44 -36.96
CA TYR A 275 -4.66 10.49 -37.69
C TYR A 275 -5.43 9.39 -38.41
N HIS A 276 -6.77 9.38 -38.28
CA HIS A 276 -7.66 8.33 -38.83
C HIS A 276 -7.21 6.93 -38.42
N THR A 277 -6.86 6.75 -37.15
CA THR A 277 -6.37 5.48 -36.63
C THR A 277 -7.08 5.10 -35.34
N LYS A 278 -7.03 3.82 -34.99
CA LYS A 278 -7.61 3.31 -33.76
C LYS A 278 -6.69 3.63 -32.56
N ILE A 279 -7.26 4.18 -31.50
CA ILE A 279 -6.63 4.33 -30.18
C ILE A 279 -7.57 3.72 -29.15
N GLU A 280 -7.08 2.76 -28.40
CA GLU A 280 -7.82 2.08 -27.33
C GLU A 280 -7.34 2.59 -25.98
N VAL A 281 -8.26 2.96 -25.11
CA VAL A 281 -7.97 3.38 -23.73
C VAL A 281 -8.61 2.41 -22.77
N GLU A 282 -7.82 1.77 -21.93
CA GLU A 282 -8.27 0.93 -20.85
C GLU A 282 -7.98 1.64 -19.52
N LEU A 283 -9.02 1.85 -18.72
CA LEU A 283 -8.99 2.48 -17.41
C LEU A 283 -9.41 1.45 -16.36
N HIS A 284 -8.49 1.02 -15.53
CA HIS A 284 -8.74 0.05 -14.47
C HIS A 284 -8.55 0.69 -13.10
N THR A 285 -9.65 0.90 -12.35
CA THR A 285 -9.57 1.40 -10.97
C THR A 285 -9.08 0.29 -10.05
N LEU A 286 -7.95 0.54 -9.38
CA LEU A 286 -7.34 -0.41 -8.44
C LEU A 286 -8.02 -0.33 -7.08
N TYR A 287 -8.26 0.88 -6.57
CA TYR A 287 -8.97 1.14 -5.32
C TYR A 287 -9.62 2.52 -5.34
N HIS A 288 -10.64 2.71 -4.49
CA HIS A 288 -11.38 3.95 -4.35
C HIS A 288 -10.85 4.82 -3.20
N ALA A 289 -11.02 6.13 -3.32
CA ALA A 289 -10.68 7.08 -2.27
C ALA A 289 -11.56 6.89 -1.04
N PHE A 290 -10.98 7.17 0.13
CA PHE A 290 -11.74 7.34 1.35
C PHE A 290 -11.36 8.64 2.05
N LYS A 291 -12.27 9.15 2.86
CA LYS A 291 -12.03 10.24 3.80
C LYS A 291 -12.91 10.06 5.03
N LEU A 292 -12.29 10.05 6.19
CA LEU A 292 -12.96 10.03 7.49
C LEU A 292 -12.87 11.41 8.13
N GLU A 293 -13.87 11.73 8.96
CA GLU A 293 -13.80 12.88 9.84
C GLU A 293 -12.94 12.56 11.08
N GLU A 294 -12.31 13.56 11.67
CA GLU A 294 -11.49 13.40 12.89
C GLU A 294 -12.29 12.83 14.07
N THR A 295 -13.62 12.98 14.05
CA THR A 295 -14.55 12.43 15.04
C THR A 295 -14.92 10.96 14.80
N ALA A 296 -14.49 10.36 13.69
CA ALA A 296 -14.71 8.95 13.43
C ALA A 296 -14.02 8.08 14.50
N ARG A 297 -14.65 6.98 14.88
CA ARG A 297 -14.17 6.13 15.98
C ARG A 297 -12.69 5.75 15.90
N PRO A 298 -12.14 5.25 14.76
CA PRO A 298 -10.71 4.93 14.67
C PRO A 298 -9.82 6.17 14.78
N CYS A 299 -10.25 7.34 14.30
CA CYS A 299 -9.52 8.59 14.45
C CYS A 299 -9.40 9.00 15.94
N VAL A 300 -10.49 8.92 16.68
CA VAL A 300 -10.53 9.24 18.11
C VAL A 300 -9.64 8.29 18.89
N LEU A 301 -9.80 6.97 18.68
CA LEU A 301 -8.98 5.95 19.35
C LEU A 301 -7.48 6.13 19.06
N ALA A 302 -7.12 6.33 17.79
CA ALA A 302 -5.72 6.52 17.39
C ALA A 302 -5.11 7.79 18.00
N LYS A 303 -5.89 8.88 18.08
CA LYS A 303 -5.47 10.15 18.69
C LYS A 303 -5.23 9.99 20.19
N GLU A 304 -6.23 9.50 20.93
CA GLU A 304 -6.13 9.32 22.37
C GLU A 304 -5.00 8.36 22.75
N ALA A 305 -4.82 7.27 21.98
CA ALA A 305 -3.74 6.33 22.19
C ALA A 305 -2.36 6.95 21.90
N ALA A 306 -2.23 7.81 20.88
CA ALA A 306 -0.99 8.54 20.60
C ALA A 306 -0.63 9.48 21.77
N GLU A 307 -1.59 10.24 22.26
CA GLU A 307 -1.41 11.14 23.42
C GLU A 307 -0.96 10.34 24.67
N ALA A 308 -1.56 9.19 24.92
CA ALA A 308 -1.24 8.33 26.07
C ALA A 308 0.21 7.81 26.07
N VAL A 309 0.82 7.65 24.90
CA VAL A 309 2.23 7.19 24.74
C VAL A 309 3.22 8.35 24.55
N GLY A 310 2.77 9.60 24.67
CA GLY A 310 3.61 10.78 24.49
C GLY A 310 4.01 11.03 23.05
N ALA A 311 3.22 10.54 22.09
CA ALA A 311 3.32 10.91 20.69
C ALA A 311 2.34 12.06 20.39
N ALA A 312 2.77 13.07 19.61
CA ALA A 312 1.90 14.16 19.22
C ALA A 312 1.00 13.70 18.07
N PRO A 313 -0.34 13.65 18.25
CA PRO A 313 -1.23 13.25 17.17
C PRO A 313 -1.22 14.27 16.04
N PHE A 314 -1.15 13.78 14.81
CA PHE A 314 -1.14 14.59 13.61
C PHE A 314 -2.00 13.94 12.53
N PHE A 315 -3.13 14.57 12.19
CA PHE A 315 -3.98 14.13 11.09
C PHE A 315 -3.42 14.55 9.74
N LYS A 316 -3.40 13.61 8.79
CA LYS A 316 -2.84 13.79 7.46
C LYS A 316 -3.79 13.22 6.40
N GLU A 317 -3.84 13.88 5.25
CA GLU A 317 -4.40 13.31 4.02
C GLU A 317 -3.27 12.68 3.18
N GLY A 318 -3.39 11.41 2.85
CA GLY A 318 -2.39 10.66 2.09
C GLY A 318 -2.39 10.98 0.59
N GLY A 319 -1.26 10.77 -0.06
CA GLY A 319 -1.11 10.82 -1.53
C GLY A 319 -1.00 9.43 -2.18
N GLY A 320 -0.73 8.40 -1.37
CA GLY A 320 -0.74 6.98 -1.74
C GLY A 320 -1.99 6.27 -1.26
N GLY A 321 -2.26 5.08 -1.80
CA GLY A 321 -3.24 4.14 -1.26
C GLY A 321 -2.60 3.25 -0.20
N MET A 322 -3.39 2.51 0.50
CA MET A 322 -3.04 1.51 1.49
C MET A 322 -4.23 0.56 1.69
N ASP A 323 -4.09 -0.50 2.42
CA ASP A 323 -5.18 -1.45 2.71
C ASP A 323 -6.44 -0.79 3.32
N ALA A 324 -6.28 0.36 3.98
CA ALA A 324 -7.40 1.16 4.50
C ALA A 324 -8.41 1.56 3.40
N ASN A 325 -8.00 1.67 2.13
CA ASN A 325 -8.92 1.97 1.04
C ASN A 325 -9.99 0.89 0.93
N HIS A 326 -9.60 -0.39 0.91
CA HIS A 326 -10.55 -1.50 0.78
C HIS A 326 -11.36 -1.72 2.07
N PHE A 327 -10.77 -1.54 3.25
CA PHE A 327 -11.54 -1.60 4.50
C PHE A 327 -12.66 -0.56 4.52
N ASN A 328 -12.34 0.71 4.17
CA ASN A 328 -13.33 1.78 4.11
C ASN A 328 -14.41 1.53 3.04
N GLU A 329 -14.04 1.02 1.87
CA GLU A 329 -14.96 0.65 0.79
C GLU A 329 -15.99 -0.39 1.26
N HIS A 330 -15.59 -1.30 2.16
CA HIS A 330 -16.44 -2.36 2.70
C HIS A 330 -17.07 -2.03 4.06
N GLY A 331 -17.06 -0.75 4.46
CA GLY A 331 -17.76 -0.27 5.66
C GLY A 331 -17.06 -0.56 6.99
N ILE A 332 -15.76 -0.82 6.96
CA ILE A 332 -14.89 -0.86 8.13
C ILE A 332 -14.11 0.45 8.15
N ALA A 333 -14.43 1.36 9.08
CA ALA A 333 -13.74 2.64 9.17
C ALA A 333 -12.26 2.41 9.51
N ALA A 334 -11.35 2.75 8.60
CA ALA A 334 -9.92 2.46 8.69
C ALA A 334 -9.08 3.71 8.54
N VAL A 335 -8.06 3.86 9.38
CA VAL A 335 -7.05 4.92 9.34
C VAL A 335 -5.66 4.32 9.16
N GLY A 336 -4.77 5.05 8.45
CA GLY A 336 -3.36 4.72 8.41
C GLY A 336 -2.64 5.24 9.66
N ILE A 337 -1.70 4.47 10.20
CA ILE A 337 -0.88 4.81 11.37
C ILE A 337 0.58 4.91 10.97
N GLY A 338 1.22 6.04 11.32
CA GLY A 338 2.65 6.26 11.06
C GLY A 338 3.53 5.36 11.92
N THR A 339 4.43 4.62 11.28
CA THR A 339 5.26 3.60 11.92
C THR A 339 6.66 4.07 12.31
N GLY A 340 7.03 5.31 11.97
CA GLY A 340 8.41 5.82 12.16
C GLY A 340 9.33 5.43 11.01
N ASN A 341 8.78 4.99 9.90
CA ASN A 341 9.49 4.71 8.66
C ASN A 341 9.57 5.96 7.79
N PHE A 342 10.72 6.17 7.15
CA PHE A 342 11.01 7.32 6.29
C PHE A 342 11.84 6.91 5.08
N LYS A 343 11.66 7.65 3.97
CA LYS A 343 12.32 7.42 2.69
C LYS A 343 12.04 6.02 2.12
N CYS A 344 10.82 5.52 2.32
CA CYS A 344 10.36 4.24 1.78
C CYS A 344 10.73 4.09 0.31
N HIS A 345 10.93 2.87 -0.17
CA HIS A 345 11.25 2.51 -1.55
C HIS A 345 12.60 3.04 -2.07
N THR A 346 13.50 3.49 -1.17
CA THR A 346 14.85 3.93 -1.53
C THR A 346 15.92 3.25 -0.68
N SER A 347 17.17 3.22 -1.17
CA SER A 347 18.31 2.72 -0.39
C SER A 347 18.67 3.58 0.83
N GLU A 348 18.05 4.75 0.95
CA GLU A 348 18.20 5.64 2.11
C GLU A 348 17.08 5.46 3.16
N GLU A 349 16.25 4.42 2.99
CA GLU A 349 15.17 4.09 3.92
C GLU A 349 15.70 3.84 5.32
N TYR A 350 14.98 4.35 6.32
CA TYR A 350 15.32 4.13 7.74
C TYR A 350 14.08 4.05 8.62
N GLN A 351 14.21 3.27 9.68
CA GLN A 351 13.23 3.13 10.76
C GLN A 351 13.71 3.84 12.01
N VAL A 352 12.92 4.77 12.56
CA VAL A 352 13.22 5.42 13.85
C VAL A 352 12.79 4.50 14.99
N ILE A 353 13.74 4.14 15.86
CA ILE A 353 13.51 3.15 16.93
C ILE A 353 12.48 3.63 17.96
N ASP A 354 12.57 4.88 18.41
CA ASP A 354 11.63 5.44 19.38
C ASP A 354 10.19 5.48 18.83
N ASP A 355 10.04 5.84 17.56
CA ASP A 355 8.74 5.84 16.88
C ASP A 355 8.18 4.41 16.74
N LEU A 356 8.99 3.42 16.35
CA LEU A 356 8.57 2.02 16.28
C LEU A 356 8.06 1.51 17.63
N VAL A 357 8.78 1.81 18.72
CA VAL A 357 8.37 1.43 20.09
C VAL A 357 7.09 2.16 20.50
N LYS A 358 6.97 3.46 20.15
CA LYS A 358 5.74 4.22 20.44
C LYS A 358 4.54 3.68 19.66
N CYS A 359 4.73 3.28 18.39
CA CYS A 359 3.66 2.65 17.59
C CYS A 359 3.15 1.35 18.22
N ALA A 360 4.06 0.50 18.67
CA ALA A 360 3.68 -0.72 19.37
C ALA A 360 2.92 -0.43 20.69
N LYS A 361 3.34 0.58 21.44
CA LYS A 361 2.64 1.04 22.65
C LYS A 361 1.28 1.67 22.31
N GLN A 362 1.20 2.47 21.23
CA GLN A 362 -0.05 3.06 20.75
C GLN A 362 -1.07 1.96 20.41
N ALA A 363 -0.65 0.88 19.76
CA ALA A 363 -1.53 -0.27 19.48
C ALA A 363 -2.09 -0.89 20.78
N VAL A 364 -1.28 -0.99 21.84
CA VAL A 364 -1.76 -1.45 23.15
C VAL A 364 -2.79 -0.49 23.75
N GLU A 365 -2.58 0.82 23.66
CA GLU A 365 -3.52 1.81 24.18
C GLU A 365 -4.84 1.81 23.37
N ILE A 366 -4.78 1.62 22.04
CA ILE A 366 -5.98 1.41 21.21
C ILE A 366 -6.80 0.22 21.74
N VAL A 367 -6.14 -0.91 22.03
CA VAL A 367 -6.80 -2.11 22.57
C VAL A 367 -7.48 -1.83 23.91
N LYS A 368 -6.81 -1.09 24.82
CA LYS A 368 -7.38 -0.72 26.13
C LYS A 368 -8.58 0.22 25.99
N LEU A 369 -8.45 1.27 25.17
CA LEU A 369 -9.52 2.25 24.92
C LEU A 369 -10.75 1.60 24.27
N ALA A 370 -10.54 0.66 23.35
CA ALA A 370 -11.60 -0.12 22.73
C ALA A 370 -12.30 -1.06 23.73
N ALA A 371 -11.61 -1.49 24.78
CA ALA A 371 -12.20 -2.25 25.88
C ALA A 371 -12.92 -1.39 26.93
N GLY A 372 -12.96 -0.06 26.77
CA GLY A 372 -13.59 0.87 27.68
C GLY A 372 -12.79 1.14 28.97
N LYS A 373 -11.47 1.13 28.87
CA LYS A 373 -10.55 1.25 30.02
C LYS A 373 -9.56 2.39 29.84
#